data_7ee2b6eaff040d7b0301e6c2785782a7
#
_entry.id   7ee2b6eaff040d7b0301e6c2785782a7
#
_cell.length_a   1.000
_cell.length_b   1.000
_cell.length_c   1.000
_cell.angle_alpha   90.00
_cell.angle_beta   90.00
_cell.angle_gamma   90.00
#
_symmetry.space_group_name_H-M   'P 1'
#
loop_
_entity.id
_entity.type
_entity.pdbx_description
1 polymer ?
#
loop_
_entity_poly.entity_id
_entity_poly.type
_entity_poly.pdbx_seq_one_letter_code
_entity_poly.pdbx_strand_id
1 'polypeptide(L)'
;MLTHRYFVGCALCGAMLFAALAGQAQATGQPSPATSSSVPETSVPVSVNSNQTELPPGPTDCRGCFPVTPAGQGANQEAGLPQAVPQQGGPGQGAPRVGPPPSLPNPLPYDLLLQNGHVIDAKNNIDRPMDVGIKDGKIAAVSEHLKAADAAKTIDVNGYYVTPGLIDLHTHDYASTGEAHSYAGDYGIWPDGFTFRNGVTTICDAGSSGWRNFEDFKEHIIDREQTRILAFVNIVGAGMRGGRFENNIDDMQMAPTAFMAQRYPDTIIGIKSAHFTGPEWTPYLQAVGAGNLAHIPVMIDYGANRIERPLYDLLTKYLRPGDIYTHAYSGLRGEQDVMTLGPSKALLEGRKRGIYFDAGTGGGSFRFRVAVPLIKAGFLPDSLSTDLHADSMNSSTKDMLNVMSKFMAMGLTLQQVVADTTWHPANEIHRPELGNLSPGAPADVAVLNEEHGKFGFLDMDNTKLMADSRLEDELTIRAGKVVYDLNGLSMDMWNDPHPSSNPQVANHWTEFRPRPPLAEQITPRRPATP
;
A
#
# COMPACT_ATOMS: atom_id res chain seq x y z
N MET A 1 -12.33 17.12 65.32
CA MET A 1 -12.43 16.06 66.37
C MET A 1 -11.75 14.88 65.74
N LEU A 2 -10.49 14.66 66.09
CA LEU A 2 -9.94 13.63 67.01
C LEU A 2 -10.08 12.24 66.40
N THR A 3 -9.10 11.39 66.26
CA THR A 3 -7.72 11.17 66.74
C THR A 3 -7.19 9.93 66.02
N HIS A 4 -6.00 9.95 65.48
CA HIS A 4 -4.76 9.34 65.96
C HIS A 4 -4.78 7.86 66.41
N ARG A 5 -3.94 6.97 65.79
CA ARG A 5 -2.69 6.39 66.32
C ARG A 5 -2.23 5.21 65.44
N TYR A 6 -1.07 5.27 64.88
CA TYR A 6 0.20 4.57 65.11
C TYR A 6 0.12 3.16 65.71
N PHE A 7 0.78 2.18 65.06
CA PHE A 7 1.76 1.32 65.73
C PHE A 7 2.82 0.80 64.75
N VAL A 8 4.04 0.87 65.25
CA VAL A 8 5.36 0.48 64.75
C VAL A 8 5.69 -0.89 65.36
N GLY A 9 6.51 -1.68 64.70
CA GLY A 9 7.19 -2.84 65.25
C GLY A 9 7.84 -3.65 64.15
N CYS A 10 9.05 -3.51 63.84
CA CYS A 10 10.32 -3.98 64.37
C CYS A 10 10.54 -5.47 64.15
N ALA A 11 11.38 -5.80 63.17
CA ALA A 11 12.74 -6.38 63.17
C ALA A 11 12.96 -7.76 63.79
N LEU A 12 13.60 -8.68 63.12
CA LEU A 12 14.93 -9.25 63.39
C LEU A 12 15.19 -10.57 62.64
N CYS A 13 16.27 -10.58 61.90
CA CYS A 13 17.39 -11.55 61.86
C CYS A 13 17.15 -13.05 61.60
N GLY A 14 17.90 -13.55 60.68
CA GLY A 14 18.26 -14.95 60.47
C GLY A 14 19.30 -15.12 59.39
N ALA A 15 20.53 -14.78 59.64
CA ALA A 15 21.69 -15.16 58.83
C ALA A 15 22.08 -16.61 59.16
N MET A 16 22.30 -17.45 58.14
CA MET A 16 23.14 -18.63 58.30
C MET A 16 24.10 -18.78 57.11
N LEU A 17 25.36 -18.66 57.46
CA LEU A 17 26.56 -19.06 56.78
C LEU A 17 26.59 -20.56 56.52
N PHE A 18 27.06 -21.03 55.35
CA PHE A 18 27.91 -22.23 55.29
C PHE A 18 28.97 -22.06 54.21
N ALA A 19 30.16 -22.45 54.65
CA ALA A 19 31.46 -22.20 54.06
C ALA A 19 31.86 -23.22 52.99
N ALA A 20 32.68 -22.74 52.10
CA ALA A 20 33.82 -23.29 51.40
C ALA A 20 34.13 -24.80 51.42
N LEU A 21 34.44 -25.33 50.25
CA LEU A 21 35.51 -26.29 50.08
C LEU A 21 36.19 -26.04 48.72
N ALA A 22 37.42 -25.58 48.84
CA ALA A 22 38.39 -25.44 47.75
C ALA A 22 38.97 -26.82 47.40
N GLY A 23 39.13 -27.07 46.11
CA GLY A 23 39.89 -28.18 45.57
C GLY A 23 40.74 -27.69 44.39
N GLN A 24 42.00 -27.41 44.67
CA GLN A 24 43.04 -27.14 43.66
C GLN A 24 43.42 -28.42 42.96
N ALA A 25 43.53 -28.40 41.63
CA ALA A 25 44.41 -29.29 40.89
C ALA A 25 45.07 -28.49 39.76
N GLN A 26 46.32 -28.21 39.91
CA GLN A 26 47.24 -27.76 38.86
C GLN A 26 47.56 -28.90 37.92
N ALA A 27 47.53 -28.66 36.62
CA ALA A 27 48.33 -29.44 35.65
C ALA A 27 48.71 -28.53 34.49
N THR A 28 49.98 -28.42 34.36
CA THR A 28 50.80 -27.78 33.32
C THR A 28 50.65 -28.47 31.97
N GLY A 29 50.66 -27.72 30.88
CA GLY A 29 50.80 -28.24 29.53
C GLY A 29 50.83 -27.13 28.48
N GLN A 30 52.03 -26.79 28.01
CA GLN A 30 52.26 -25.87 26.88
C GLN A 30 51.75 -26.44 25.55
N PRO A 31 51.45 -25.61 24.57
CA PRO A 31 50.90 -26.04 23.28
C PRO A 31 51.98 -26.45 22.29
N SER A 32 51.74 -27.52 21.57
CA SER A 32 52.49 -27.90 20.37
C SER A 32 51.75 -27.46 19.10
N PRO A 33 52.46 -27.28 17.99
CA PRO A 33 52.02 -26.44 16.89
C PRO A 33 51.02 -27.17 15.94
N ALA A 34 50.12 -26.37 15.37
CA ALA A 34 49.14 -26.75 14.38
C ALA A 34 49.82 -27.25 13.09
N THR A 35 49.50 -28.49 12.70
CA THR A 35 49.77 -29.00 11.36
C THR A 35 48.67 -28.51 10.40
N SER A 36 49.10 -27.77 9.40
CA SER A 36 48.29 -27.37 8.26
C SER A 36 48.00 -28.62 7.40
N SER A 37 46.73 -29.02 7.33
CA SER A 37 46.26 -29.97 6.30
C SER A 37 45.76 -29.16 5.10
N SER A 38 46.58 -29.16 4.06
CA SER A 38 46.24 -28.70 2.72
C SER A 38 45.15 -29.59 2.10
N VAL A 39 44.03 -28.99 1.76
CA VAL A 39 43.03 -29.61 0.87
C VAL A 39 43.54 -29.44 -0.57
N PRO A 40 43.56 -30.45 -1.41
CA PRO A 40 44.01 -30.31 -2.79
C PRO A 40 42.93 -29.59 -3.62
N GLU A 41 43.29 -28.50 -4.24
CA GLU A 41 42.58 -27.88 -5.36
C GLU A 41 42.60 -28.87 -6.55
N THR A 42 41.48 -29.45 -6.85
CA THR A 42 41.26 -30.10 -8.15
C THR A 42 40.79 -29.05 -9.14
N SER A 43 41.72 -28.48 -9.85
CA SER A 43 41.47 -27.71 -11.07
C SER A 43 41.02 -28.67 -12.18
N VAL A 44 39.75 -28.60 -12.54
CA VAL A 44 39.25 -29.22 -13.77
C VAL A 44 39.46 -28.20 -14.89
N PRO A 45 40.18 -28.55 -15.96
CA PRO A 45 40.33 -27.65 -17.10
C PRO A 45 39.01 -27.64 -17.89
N VAL A 46 38.39 -26.46 -17.97
CA VAL A 46 37.28 -26.21 -18.89
C VAL A 46 37.89 -26.08 -20.29
N SER A 47 37.77 -27.11 -21.08
CA SER A 47 38.05 -27.05 -22.51
C SER A 47 36.91 -26.30 -23.20
N VAL A 48 37.19 -25.12 -23.72
CA VAL A 48 36.30 -24.37 -24.59
C VAL A 48 36.25 -25.06 -25.93
N ASN A 49 35.21 -25.83 -26.18
CA ASN A 49 34.94 -26.43 -27.48
C ASN A 49 34.13 -25.43 -28.29
N SER A 50 34.81 -24.75 -29.23
CA SER A 50 34.20 -23.88 -30.23
C SER A 50 33.56 -24.73 -31.32
N ASN A 51 32.33 -25.17 -31.08
CA ASN A 51 31.46 -25.65 -32.14
C ASN A 51 30.31 -24.64 -32.27
N GLN A 52 30.41 -23.82 -33.33
CA GLN A 52 29.29 -23.07 -33.84
C GLN A 52 28.20 -24.06 -34.24
N THR A 53 27.13 -24.13 -33.50
CA THR A 53 25.85 -24.66 -33.95
C THR A 53 25.03 -23.51 -34.49
N GLU A 54 24.89 -23.51 -35.80
CA GLU A 54 23.96 -22.66 -36.52
C GLU A 54 22.59 -22.81 -35.93
N LEU A 55 21.98 -21.65 -35.59
CA LEU A 55 20.57 -21.56 -35.24
C LEU A 55 19.72 -21.95 -36.44
N PRO A 56 18.65 -22.73 -36.27
CA PRO A 56 17.74 -23.00 -37.37
C PRO A 56 17.11 -21.70 -37.89
N PRO A 57 16.88 -21.55 -39.23
CA PRO A 57 16.28 -20.36 -39.79
C PRO A 57 14.87 -20.18 -39.23
N GLY A 58 14.62 -19.00 -38.65
CA GLY A 58 13.29 -18.58 -38.23
C GLY A 58 12.32 -18.55 -39.43
N PRO A 59 11.01 -18.69 -39.21
CA PRO A 59 10.05 -18.67 -40.30
C PRO A 59 10.01 -17.29 -40.96
N THR A 60 10.53 -17.23 -42.17
CA THR A 60 10.30 -16.16 -43.11
C THR A 60 8.91 -16.41 -43.70
N ASP A 61 7.91 -15.64 -43.26
CA ASP A 61 6.84 -15.10 -44.07
C ASP A 61 5.80 -14.36 -43.20
N CYS A 62 6.06 -13.08 -42.94
CA CYS A 62 5.03 -12.10 -42.64
C CYS A 62 4.93 -11.16 -43.84
N ARG A 63 4.39 -11.63 -44.94
CA ARG A 63 3.90 -10.76 -46.02
C ARG A 63 2.54 -10.22 -45.61
N GLY A 64 2.49 -8.98 -45.14
CA GLY A 64 1.25 -8.31 -44.77
C GLY A 64 1.43 -7.01 -44.00
N CYS A 65 2.62 -6.41 -44.03
CA CYS A 65 2.82 -5.07 -43.49
C CYS A 65 2.60 -4.03 -44.62
N PHE A 66 1.69 -3.11 -44.37
CA PHE A 66 1.22 -2.04 -45.22
C PHE A 66 2.35 -1.15 -45.74
N PRO A 67 2.29 -0.67 -47.01
CA PRO A 67 3.25 0.29 -47.53
C PRO A 67 2.98 1.67 -46.90
N VAL A 68 4.02 2.26 -46.33
CA VAL A 68 4.08 3.67 -45.97
C VAL A 68 4.28 4.47 -47.27
N THR A 69 3.28 5.26 -47.68
CA THR A 69 3.42 6.25 -48.73
C THR A 69 3.91 7.57 -48.14
N PRO A 70 4.87 8.23 -48.78
CA PRO A 70 5.39 9.52 -48.29
C PRO A 70 4.38 10.65 -48.56
N ALA A 71 4.34 11.59 -47.62
CA ALA A 71 3.52 12.79 -47.67
C ALA A 71 3.86 13.64 -48.93
N GLY A 72 2.88 13.77 -49.83
CA GLY A 72 2.90 14.73 -50.91
C GLY A 72 2.11 15.97 -50.52
N GLN A 73 2.73 17.14 -50.72
CA GLN A 73 2.13 18.46 -50.66
C GLN A 73 1.04 18.61 -51.70
N GLY A 74 -0.10 19.23 -51.38
CA GLY A 74 -1.10 19.56 -52.39
C GLY A 74 -2.35 20.24 -51.85
N ALA A 75 -2.32 21.56 -51.93
CA ALA A 75 -3.41 22.49 -52.30
C ALA A 75 -4.77 22.45 -51.61
N ASN A 76 -5.06 23.57 -50.96
CA ASN A 76 -6.38 24.07 -50.57
C ASN A 76 -7.37 24.05 -51.73
N GLN A 77 -8.54 23.46 -51.55
CA GLN A 77 -9.77 23.86 -52.26
C GLN A 77 -10.91 23.94 -51.24
N GLU A 78 -11.42 25.16 -51.09
CA GLU A 78 -12.66 25.47 -50.40
C GLU A 78 -13.83 24.81 -51.17
N ALA A 79 -14.59 23.96 -50.50
CA ALA A 79 -15.89 23.47 -51.01
C ALA A 79 -16.99 24.23 -50.28
N GLY A 80 -17.72 25.03 -51.03
CA GLY A 80 -18.81 25.88 -50.57
C GLY A 80 -19.99 25.10 -50.02
N LEU A 81 -20.65 25.70 -49.02
CA LEU A 81 -21.90 25.29 -48.43
C LEU A 81 -23.06 25.41 -49.45
N PRO A 82 -24.02 24.46 -49.52
CA PRO A 82 -25.20 24.62 -50.37
C PRO A 82 -26.17 25.63 -49.73
N GLN A 83 -26.63 26.56 -50.53
CA GLN A 83 -27.65 27.55 -50.18
C GLN A 83 -29.01 26.91 -49.99
N ALA A 84 -29.71 27.34 -48.97
CA ALA A 84 -31.09 26.96 -48.63
C ALA A 84 -32.05 27.52 -49.67
N VAL A 85 -32.92 26.67 -50.18
CA VAL A 85 -34.06 27.01 -51.04
C VAL A 85 -35.23 27.43 -50.15
N PRO A 86 -35.94 28.57 -50.43
CA PRO A 86 -37.09 28.95 -49.62
C PRO A 86 -38.31 28.15 -50.03
N GLN A 87 -38.88 27.42 -49.08
CA GLN A 87 -40.21 26.81 -49.22
C GLN A 87 -41.32 27.81 -48.88
N GLN A 88 -42.24 28.02 -49.82
CA GLN A 88 -43.42 28.80 -49.64
C GLN A 88 -44.41 28.16 -48.69
N GLY A 89 -44.99 28.92 -47.78
CA GLY A 89 -45.92 28.51 -46.77
C GLY A 89 -47.32 28.18 -47.33
N GLY A 90 -47.89 27.08 -46.82
CA GLY A 90 -49.32 26.80 -46.87
C GLY A 90 -49.94 26.96 -45.46
N PRO A 91 -51.24 27.28 -45.32
CA PRO A 91 -51.85 27.67 -44.07
C PRO A 91 -52.11 26.52 -43.12
N GLY A 92 -51.67 26.70 -41.95
CA GLY A 92 -51.97 26.26 -40.62
C GLY A 92 -52.81 24.98 -40.38
N GLN A 93 -52.10 23.96 -39.88
CA GLN A 93 -52.67 23.07 -38.86
C GLN A 93 -51.86 23.25 -37.60
N GLY A 94 -52.52 23.59 -36.48
CA GLY A 94 -51.88 23.88 -35.21
C GLY A 94 -51.05 22.68 -34.73
N ALA A 95 -49.78 22.91 -34.51
CA ALA A 95 -48.91 21.93 -33.89
C ALA A 95 -49.50 21.48 -32.54
N PRO A 96 -49.47 20.19 -32.20
CA PRO A 96 -49.89 19.72 -30.91
C PRO A 96 -49.02 20.42 -29.85
N ARG A 97 -49.62 21.06 -28.85
CA ARG A 97 -48.92 21.63 -27.70
C ARG A 97 -48.20 20.46 -27.03
N VAL A 98 -46.91 20.42 -27.20
CA VAL A 98 -46.04 19.57 -26.40
C VAL A 98 -46.19 20.09 -24.98
N GLY A 99 -46.78 19.29 -24.10
CA GLY A 99 -46.80 19.59 -22.66
C GLY A 99 -45.40 19.81 -22.14
N PRO A 100 -45.22 20.47 -20.99
CA PRO A 100 -43.91 20.63 -20.39
C PRO A 100 -43.24 19.23 -20.29
N PRO A 101 -41.95 19.12 -20.58
CA PRO A 101 -41.24 17.85 -20.45
C PRO A 101 -41.52 17.30 -19.04
N PRO A 102 -41.75 15.98 -18.90
CA PRO A 102 -41.92 15.38 -17.59
C PRO A 102 -40.76 15.85 -16.71
N SER A 103 -41.08 16.36 -15.51
CA SER A 103 -40.05 16.69 -14.52
C SER A 103 -39.17 15.46 -14.35
N LEU A 104 -37.87 15.60 -14.55
CA LEU A 104 -36.92 14.53 -14.25
C LEU A 104 -37.19 14.08 -12.80
N PRO A 105 -37.30 12.76 -12.57
CA PRO A 105 -37.49 12.27 -11.21
C PRO A 105 -36.40 12.86 -10.32
N ASN A 106 -36.77 13.30 -9.12
CA ASN A 106 -35.82 13.81 -8.14
C ASN A 106 -34.71 12.77 -7.98
N PRO A 107 -33.42 13.12 -8.10
CA PRO A 107 -32.35 12.12 -8.03
C PRO A 107 -32.47 11.39 -6.68
N LEU A 108 -32.31 10.05 -6.72
CA LEU A 108 -32.34 9.24 -5.51
C LEU A 108 -31.25 9.73 -4.53
N PRO A 109 -31.50 9.65 -3.22
CA PRO A 109 -30.53 10.00 -2.18
C PRO A 109 -29.18 9.28 -2.32
N TYR A 110 -29.19 8.03 -2.81
CA TYR A 110 -27.99 7.20 -2.93
C TYR A 110 -27.88 6.61 -4.34
N ASP A 111 -26.64 6.55 -4.84
CA ASP A 111 -26.29 5.79 -6.04
C ASP A 111 -26.10 4.33 -5.68
N LEU A 112 -25.49 4.07 -4.52
CA LEU A 112 -25.21 2.76 -3.96
C LEU A 112 -25.50 2.76 -2.46
N LEU A 113 -26.09 1.67 -1.99
CA LEU A 113 -26.36 1.43 -0.59
C LEU A 113 -25.83 0.04 -0.18
N LEU A 114 -24.96 0.00 0.82
CA LEU A 114 -24.57 -1.23 1.50
C LEU A 114 -25.48 -1.41 2.71
N GLN A 115 -26.16 -2.54 2.82
CA GLN A 115 -27.08 -2.83 3.93
C GLN A 115 -26.62 -4.01 4.78
N ASN A 116 -26.97 -3.96 6.06
CA ASN A 116 -26.83 -5.06 7.03
C ASN A 116 -25.38 -5.42 7.38
N GLY A 117 -24.38 -4.61 7.01
CA GLY A 117 -22.98 -4.90 7.32
C GLY A 117 -22.59 -4.53 8.75
N HIS A 118 -21.58 -5.20 9.31
CA HIS A 118 -20.95 -4.78 10.55
C HIS A 118 -19.90 -3.71 10.25
N VAL A 119 -20.23 -2.44 10.48
CA VAL A 119 -19.33 -1.31 10.19
C VAL A 119 -18.29 -1.17 11.27
N ILE A 120 -17.01 -1.09 10.86
CA ILE A 120 -15.87 -0.74 11.72
C ILE A 120 -15.22 0.53 11.18
N ASP A 121 -15.34 1.63 11.92
CA ASP A 121 -14.75 2.93 11.57
C ASP A 121 -14.14 3.57 12.82
N ALA A 122 -12.81 3.52 12.92
CA ALA A 122 -12.07 3.97 14.10
C ALA A 122 -12.23 5.48 14.35
N LYS A 123 -12.25 6.31 13.30
CA LYS A 123 -12.44 7.77 13.42
C LYS A 123 -13.77 8.11 14.09
N ASN A 124 -14.83 7.41 13.71
CA ASN A 124 -16.19 7.72 14.17
C ASN A 124 -16.63 6.85 15.36
N ASN A 125 -15.72 6.02 15.92
CA ASN A 125 -15.98 5.07 17.00
C ASN A 125 -17.19 4.16 16.71
N ILE A 126 -17.27 3.67 15.47
CA ILE A 126 -18.30 2.73 15.04
C ILE A 126 -17.72 1.32 15.03
N ASP A 127 -18.43 0.39 15.69
CA ASP A 127 -18.15 -1.05 15.70
C ASP A 127 -19.47 -1.77 15.96
N ARG A 128 -20.35 -1.79 14.93
CA ARG A 128 -21.71 -2.34 15.03
C ARG A 128 -22.39 -2.46 13.66
N PRO A 129 -23.50 -3.23 13.56
CA PRO A 129 -24.31 -3.27 12.34
C PRO A 129 -24.83 -1.89 11.95
N MET A 130 -24.55 -1.45 10.71
CA MET A 130 -25.03 -0.20 10.11
C MET A 130 -25.08 -0.33 8.59
N ASP A 131 -25.86 0.57 7.97
CA ASP A 131 -25.95 0.74 6.52
C ASP A 131 -25.08 1.93 6.08
N VAL A 132 -24.49 1.84 4.87
CA VAL A 132 -23.64 2.89 4.28
C VAL A 132 -24.24 3.33 2.95
N GLY A 133 -24.75 4.57 2.89
CA GLY A 133 -25.25 5.20 1.67
C GLY A 133 -24.16 6.01 0.97
N ILE A 134 -24.02 5.82 -0.32
CA ILE A 134 -23.00 6.45 -1.17
C ILE A 134 -23.71 7.29 -2.24
N LYS A 135 -23.23 8.53 -2.46
CA LYS A 135 -23.71 9.45 -3.48
C LYS A 135 -22.56 10.23 -4.10
N ASP A 136 -22.53 10.32 -5.43
CA ASP A 136 -21.57 11.10 -6.20
C ASP A 136 -20.10 10.83 -5.78
N GLY A 137 -19.77 9.56 -5.56
CA GLY A 137 -18.44 9.13 -5.17
C GLY A 137 -18.03 9.44 -3.72
N LYS A 138 -18.99 9.86 -2.87
CA LYS A 138 -18.76 10.20 -1.46
C LYS A 138 -19.68 9.42 -0.54
N ILE A 139 -19.25 9.24 0.69
CA ILE A 139 -20.12 8.77 1.76
C ILE A 139 -21.20 9.82 1.99
N ALA A 140 -22.46 9.44 1.81
CA ALA A 140 -23.61 10.32 2.02
C ALA A 140 -24.19 10.16 3.43
N ALA A 141 -24.27 8.91 3.92
CA ALA A 141 -24.79 8.60 5.24
C ALA A 141 -24.25 7.27 5.76
N VAL A 142 -24.09 7.18 7.09
CA VAL A 142 -23.89 5.92 7.81
C VAL A 142 -24.96 5.89 8.92
N SER A 143 -25.83 4.90 8.93
CA SER A 143 -26.98 4.83 9.84
C SER A 143 -27.40 3.38 10.11
N GLU A 144 -28.08 3.15 11.22
CA GLU A 144 -28.57 1.80 11.56
C GLU A 144 -29.56 1.24 10.51
N HIS A 145 -30.36 2.12 9.88
CA HIS A 145 -31.30 1.74 8.84
C HIS A 145 -31.44 2.83 7.76
N LEU A 146 -31.10 2.47 6.53
CA LEU A 146 -31.37 3.26 5.33
C LEU A 146 -32.36 2.50 4.44
N LYS A 147 -33.23 3.22 3.73
CA LYS A 147 -34.24 2.57 2.90
C LYS A 147 -33.66 2.16 1.55
N ALA A 148 -33.80 0.90 1.17
CA ALA A 148 -33.41 0.41 -0.15
C ALA A 148 -34.05 1.20 -1.31
N ALA A 149 -35.31 1.67 -1.12
CA ALA A 149 -36.01 2.48 -2.12
C ALA A 149 -35.38 3.85 -2.38
N ASP A 150 -34.49 4.32 -1.51
CA ASP A 150 -33.77 5.58 -1.65
C ASP A 150 -32.43 5.42 -2.43
N ALA A 151 -32.11 4.21 -2.89
CA ALA A 151 -30.88 3.89 -3.61
C ALA A 151 -31.16 3.40 -5.04
N ALA A 152 -30.29 3.78 -5.96
CA ALA A 152 -30.32 3.24 -7.32
C ALA A 152 -29.92 1.75 -7.34
N LYS A 153 -28.98 1.37 -6.46
CA LYS A 153 -28.57 -0.01 -6.24
C LYS A 153 -28.35 -0.27 -4.76
N THR A 154 -28.80 -1.44 -4.30
CA THR A 154 -28.54 -1.92 -2.93
C THR A 154 -27.77 -3.23 -3.00
N ILE A 155 -26.74 -3.36 -2.14
CA ILE A 155 -25.97 -4.59 -1.95
C ILE A 155 -26.18 -5.03 -0.50
N ASP A 156 -26.63 -6.26 -0.30
CA ASP A 156 -26.71 -6.87 1.03
C ASP A 156 -25.34 -7.43 1.42
N VAL A 157 -24.75 -6.87 2.45
CA VAL A 157 -23.44 -7.26 2.99
C VAL A 157 -23.58 -7.86 4.40
N ASN A 158 -24.73 -8.52 4.65
CA ASN A 158 -24.98 -9.22 5.90
C ASN A 158 -23.93 -10.32 6.13
N GLY A 159 -23.36 -10.34 7.33
CA GLY A 159 -22.33 -11.30 7.71
C GLY A 159 -20.90 -10.85 7.43
N TYR A 160 -20.72 -9.71 6.76
CA TYR A 160 -19.41 -9.12 6.44
C TYR A 160 -19.11 -7.89 7.28
N TYR A 161 -17.83 -7.57 7.40
CA TYR A 161 -17.34 -6.32 7.98
C TYR A 161 -17.22 -5.25 6.90
N VAL A 162 -17.77 -4.07 7.15
CA VAL A 162 -17.66 -2.91 6.26
C VAL A 162 -16.72 -1.91 6.89
N THR A 163 -15.60 -1.62 6.22
CA THR A 163 -14.56 -0.72 6.71
C THR A 163 -14.33 0.42 5.72
N PRO A 164 -13.70 1.54 6.12
CA PRO A 164 -13.10 2.43 5.14
C PRO A 164 -12.15 1.64 4.24
N GLY A 165 -11.98 2.08 2.99
CA GLY A 165 -10.98 1.49 2.11
C GLY A 165 -9.60 1.54 2.74
N LEU A 166 -8.88 0.43 2.70
CA LEU A 166 -7.59 0.27 3.36
C LEU A 166 -6.53 1.19 2.73
N ILE A 167 -5.61 1.65 3.56
CA ILE A 167 -4.46 2.47 3.19
C ILE A 167 -3.19 1.68 3.45
N ASP A 168 -2.43 1.39 2.41
CA ASP A 168 -1.10 0.81 2.53
C ASP A 168 -0.06 1.93 2.54
N LEU A 169 0.53 2.17 3.68
CA LEU A 169 1.44 3.30 3.90
C LEU A 169 2.83 3.09 3.25
N HIS A 170 3.16 1.88 2.83
CA HIS A 170 4.47 1.52 2.34
C HIS A 170 4.39 0.52 1.18
N THR A 171 4.52 1.02 -0.05
CA THR A 171 4.56 0.24 -1.29
C THR A 171 5.64 0.77 -2.23
N HIS A 172 5.92 0.03 -3.31
CA HIS A 172 6.86 0.43 -4.35
C HIS A 172 6.23 0.24 -5.73
N ASP A 173 5.87 1.35 -6.37
CA ASP A 173 4.94 1.33 -7.51
C ASP A 173 5.53 1.89 -8.80
N TYR A 174 6.81 2.30 -8.81
CA TYR A 174 7.42 2.93 -9.97
C TYR A 174 7.97 1.89 -10.97
N ALA A 175 7.08 1.04 -11.52
CA ALA A 175 7.42 -0.08 -12.40
C ALA A 175 7.77 0.31 -13.84
N SER A 176 7.52 1.56 -14.28
CA SER A 176 7.54 1.93 -15.70
C SER A 176 8.92 2.13 -16.30
N THR A 177 9.99 2.23 -15.51
CA THR A 177 11.34 2.53 -16.03
C THR A 177 12.00 1.34 -16.72
N GLY A 178 11.63 0.10 -16.35
CA GLY A 178 12.29 -1.12 -16.82
C GLY A 178 13.73 -1.28 -16.31
N GLU A 179 14.13 -0.56 -15.26
CA GLU A 179 15.46 -0.69 -14.66
C GLU A 179 15.56 -1.97 -13.86
N ALA A 180 16.58 -2.79 -14.14
CA ALA A 180 16.75 -4.09 -13.51
C ALA A 180 17.15 -3.97 -12.03
N HIS A 181 16.60 -4.85 -11.18
CA HIS A 181 16.90 -4.95 -9.74
C HIS A 181 16.69 -3.63 -8.97
N SER A 182 15.64 -2.91 -9.31
CA SER A 182 15.36 -1.56 -8.80
C SER A 182 13.91 -1.42 -8.35
N TYR A 183 13.67 -0.78 -7.21
CA TYR A 183 12.33 -0.37 -6.78
C TYR A 183 11.75 0.74 -7.68
N ALA A 184 12.62 1.47 -8.39
CA ALA A 184 12.25 2.35 -9.49
C ALA A 184 12.31 1.60 -10.84
N GLY A 185 11.90 0.34 -10.89
CA GLY A 185 12.01 -0.50 -12.07
C GLY A 185 11.29 -1.83 -11.91
N ASP A 186 11.99 -2.96 -12.13
CA ASP A 186 11.40 -4.30 -12.19
C ASP A 186 10.93 -4.86 -10.83
N TYR A 187 11.34 -4.26 -9.71
CA TYR A 187 10.75 -4.55 -8.39
C TYR A 187 9.46 -3.76 -8.13
N GLY A 188 9.22 -2.67 -8.86
CA GLY A 188 7.98 -1.92 -8.79
C GLY A 188 6.79 -2.75 -9.26
N ILE A 189 5.59 -2.47 -8.71
CA ILE A 189 4.34 -3.14 -9.08
C ILE A 189 3.38 -2.17 -9.78
N TRP A 190 2.40 -2.73 -10.50
CA TRP A 190 1.26 -2.01 -11.06
C TRP A 190 0.09 -2.15 -10.08
N PRO A 191 -0.32 -1.08 -9.38
CA PRO A 191 -1.20 -1.17 -8.22
C PRO A 191 -2.56 -1.83 -8.48
N ASP A 192 -3.29 -1.38 -9.50
CA ASP A 192 -4.66 -1.82 -9.76
C ASP A 192 -4.82 -3.34 -9.89
N GLY A 193 -3.74 -4.05 -10.24
CA GLY A 193 -3.72 -5.50 -10.32
C GLY A 193 -3.74 -6.22 -8.95
N PHE A 194 -3.43 -5.50 -7.87
CA PHE A 194 -3.25 -6.09 -6.53
C PHE A 194 -4.08 -5.42 -5.45
N THR A 195 -4.20 -4.11 -5.47
CA THR A 195 -4.79 -3.31 -4.41
C THR A 195 -6.25 -3.64 -4.18
N PHE A 196 -7.05 -3.62 -5.25
CA PHE A 196 -8.50 -3.77 -5.14
C PHE A 196 -8.95 -5.14 -4.67
N ARG A 197 -8.18 -6.17 -4.94
CA ARG A 197 -8.51 -7.54 -4.54
C ARG A 197 -8.18 -7.86 -3.07
N ASN A 198 -7.73 -6.88 -2.32
CA ASN A 198 -7.46 -6.98 -0.88
C ASN A 198 -7.91 -5.74 -0.10
N GLY A 199 -8.93 -5.04 -0.60
CA GLY A 199 -9.57 -3.93 0.10
C GLY A 199 -8.79 -2.62 0.08
N VAL A 200 -7.60 -2.56 -0.53
CA VAL A 200 -6.75 -1.37 -0.54
C VAL A 200 -7.21 -0.40 -1.63
N THR A 201 -7.57 0.81 -1.23
CA THR A 201 -8.00 1.88 -2.14
C THR A 201 -7.00 3.02 -2.26
N THR A 202 -6.07 3.09 -1.31
CA THR A 202 -4.99 4.09 -1.27
C THR A 202 -3.68 3.42 -0.92
N ILE A 203 -2.64 3.74 -1.66
CA ILE A 203 -1.27 3.32 -1.40
C ILE A 203 -0.34 4.53 -1.29
N CYS A 204 0.76 4.35 -0.59
CA CYS A 204 1.80 5.36 -0.47
C CYS A 204 3.12 4.77 -0.97
N ASP A 205 3.55 5.18 -2.16
CA ASP A 205 4.88 4.82 -2.66
C ASP A 205 5.95 5.33 -1.71
N ALA A 206 6.76 4.42 -1.21
CA ALA A 206 7.74 4.73 -0.17
C ALA A 206 9.12 5.10 -0.75
N GLY A 207 9.13 6.02 -1.71
CA GLY A 207 10.34 6.62 -2.22
C GLY A 207 10.99 5.89 -3.39
N SER A 208 10.23 5.13 -4.16
CA SER A 208 10.73 4.56 -5.40
C SER A 208 11.25 5.64 -6.32
N SER A 209 10.56 6.81 -6.39
CA SER A 209 11.06 7.99 -7.09
C SER A 209 11.72 8.99 -6.15
N GLY A 210 12.70 9.73 -6.68
CA GLY A 210 13.28 10.91 -6.05
C GLY A 210 12.87 12.20 -6.77
N TRP A 211 13.41 13.34 -6.33
CA TRP A 211 13.05 14.65 -6.89
C TRP A 211 13.39 14.82 -8.38
N ARG A 212 14.27 13.97 -8.96
CA ARG A 212 14.64 14.05 -10.37
C ARG A 212 13.68 13.35 -11.31
N ASN A 213 13.01 12.30 -10.85
CA ASN A 213 12.18 11.43 -11.66
C ASN A 213 10.74 11.29 -11.16
N PHE A 214 10.35 12.12 -10.18
CA PHE A 214 8.98 12.11 -9.66
C PHE A 214 7.94 12.45 -10.73
N GLU A 215 8.24 13.40 -11.63
CA GLU A 215 7.31 13.79 -12.69
C GLU A 215 7.07 12.64 -13.68
N ASP A 216 8.11 11.86 -14.00
CA ASP A 216 7.97 10.65 -14.80
C ASP A 216 7.12 9.59 -14.11
N PHE A 217 7.36 9.34 -12.81
CA PHE A 217 6.53 8.45 -12.00
C PHE A 217 5.07 8.91 -11.98
N LYS A 218 4.84 10.20 -11.81
CA LYS A 218 3.49 10.76 -11.80
C LYS A 218 2.79 10.57 -13.14
N GLU A 219 3.42 10.89 -14.25
CA GLU A 219 2.83 10.79 -15.59
C GLU A 219 2.55 9.34 -16.00
N HIS A 220 3.46 8.41 -15.68
CA HIS A 220 3.39 7.03 -16.19
C HIS A 220 2.63 6.07 -15.28
N ILE A 221 2.54 6.36 -13.99
CA ILE A 221 1.85 5.49 -13.02
C ILE A 221 0.74 6.26 -12.29
N ILE A 222 1.06 7.29 -11.49
CA ILE A 222 0.11 7.91 -10.56
C ILE A 222 -1.16 8.41 -11.28
N ASP A 223 -1.00 9.08 -12.42
CA ASP A 223 -2.12 9.65 -13.19
C ASP A 223 -2.88 8.61 -14.04
N ARG A 224 -2.48 7.34 -14.02
CA ARG A 224 -3.05 6.29 -14.87
C ARG A 224 -3.78 5.19 -14.10
N GLU A 225 -3.48 5.04 -12.83
CA GLU A 225 -4.09 4.03 -11.97
C GLU A 225 -5.38 4.56 -11.33
N GLN A 226 -6.34 3.68 -11.05
CA GLN A 226 -7.56 4.01 -10.30
C GLN A 226 -7.32 4.00 -8.80
N THR A 227 -6.39 3.18 -8.34
CA THR A 227 -5.87 3.21 -6.98
C THR A 227 -5.35 4.61 -6.69
N ARG A 228 -5.74 5.20 -5.53
CA ARG A 228 -5.12 6.47 -5.13
C ARG A 228 -3.68 6.20 -4.74
N ILE A 229 -2.74 6.84 -5.45
CA ILE A 229 -1.32 6.76 -5.16
C ILE A 229 -0.87 8.09 -4.58
N LEU A 230 -0.37 8.04 -3.37
CA LEU A 230 0.37 9.11 -2.71
C LEU A 230 1.84 8.72 -2.66
N ALA A 231 2.75 9.66 -2.42
CA ALA A 231 4.17 9.35 -2.46
C ALA A 231 4.96 10.02 -1.35
N PHE A 232 5.87 9.27 -0.75
CA PHE A 232 7.03 9.81 -0.07
C PHE A 232 8.13 9.99 -1.12
N VAL A 233 8.49 11.22 -1.48
CA VAL A 233 9.59 11.45 -2.42
C VAL A 233 10.94 11.16 -1.75
N ASN A 234 11.80 10.40 -2.43
CA ASN A 234 13.10 10.03 -1.84
C ASN A 234 14.04 11.25 -1.76
N ILE A 235 14.81 11.31 -0.66
CA ILE A 235 15.87 12.32 -0.49
C ILE A 235 16.99 12.16 -1.51
N VAL A 236 17.21 10.93 -2.00
CA VAL A 236 18.09 10.64 -3.15
C VAL A 236 17.39 11.05 -4.43
N GLY A 237 17.99 11.93 -5.22
CA GLY A 237 17.37 12.47 -6.42
C GLY A 237 16.97 11.44 -7.46
N ALA A 238 17.71 10.34 -7.53
CA ALA A 238 17.42 9.22 -8.43
C ALA A 238 16.34 8.24 -7.91
N GLY A 239 15.93 8.36 -6.65
CA GLY A 239 15.06 7.39 -5.98
C GLY A 239 15.75 6.07 -5.65
N MET A 240 14.96 5.01 -5.42
CA MET A 240 15.45 3.70 -5.00
C MET A 240 15.92 2.84 -6.19
N ARG A 241 17.04 3.24 -6.78
CA ARG A 241 17.67 2.57 -7.92
C ARG A 241 18.79 1.59 -7.55
N GLY A 242 18.84 1.17 -6.27
CA GLY A 242 19.84 0.25 -5.74
C GLY A 242 21.02 0.92 -5.06
N GLY A 243 21.83 0.12 -4.36
CA GLY A 243 22.76 0.54 -3.34
C GLY A 243 23.74 1.65 -3.74
N ARG A 244 24.24 1.68 -4.96
CA ARG A 244 25.18 2.74 -5.40
C ARG A 244 24.51 4.12 -5.47
N PHE A 245 23.22 4.17 -5.81
CA PHE A 245 22.45 5.42 -5.83
C PHE A 245 22.00 5.81 -4.44
N GLU A 246 21.49 4.86 -3.67
CA GLU A 246 20.94 5.08 -2.34
C GLU A 246 22.03 5.37 -1.28
N ASN A 247 23.30 5.11 -1.59
CA ASN A 247 24.45 5.50 -0.77
C ASN A 247 25.20 6.73 -1.30
N ASN A 248 24.71 7.41 -2.33
CA ASN A 248 25.33 8.62 -2.86
C ASN A 248 24.85 9.86 -2.10
N ILE A 249 25.62 10.27 -1.10
CA ILE A 249 25.29 11.43 -0.25
C ILE A 249 25.26 12.76 -1.02
N ASP A 250 25.96 12.89 -2.15
CA ASP A 250 25.95 14.10 -2.97
C ASP A 250 24.62 14.29 -3.70
N ASP A 251 23.83 13.20 -3.89
CA ASP A 251 22.51 13.23 -4.50
C ASP A 251 21.36 13.44 -3.50
N MET A 252 21.68 13.43 -2.20
CA MET A 252 20.71 13.64 -1.12
C MET A 252 20.56 15.14 -0.84
N GLN A 253 19.64 15.79 -1.53
CA GLN A 253 19.55 17.25 -1.54
C GLN A 253 18.20 17.74 -0.99
N MET A 254 18.26 18.43 0.15
CA MET A 254 17.12 18.99 0.89
C MET A 254 16.26 19.93 0.02
N ALA A 255 16.88 20.92 -0.62
CA ALA A 255 16.15 21.98 -1.29
C ALA A 255 15.39 21.51 -2.53
N PRO A 256 15.98 20.74 -3.49
CA PRO A 256 15.23 20.19 -4.62
C PRO A 256 14.12 19.23 -4.18
N THR A 257 14.35 18.41 -3.15
CA THR A 257 13.34 17.49 -2.62
C THR A 257 12.16 18.26 -2.02
N ALA A 258 12.41 19.27 -1.20
CA ALA A 258 11.37 20.13 -0.65
C ALA A 258 10.60 20.89 -1.74
N PHE A 259 11.31 21.41 -2.76
CA PHE A 259 10.68 22.07 -3.89
C PHE A 259 9.72 21.16 -4.65
N MET A 260 10.13 19.89 -4.90
CA MET A 260 9.26 18.90 -5.55
C MET A 260 8.01 18.62 -4.71
N ALA A 261 8.15 18.46 -3.39
CA ALA A 261 7.03 18.26 -2.49
C ALA A 261 6.06 19.46 -2.49
N GLN A 262 6.58 20.67 -2.46
CA GLN A 262 5.77 21.89 -2.52
C GLN A 262 5.06 22.09 -3.86
N ARG A 263 5.65 21.57 -4.95
CA ARG A 263 5.05 21.63 -6.29
C ARG A 263 3.88 20.66 -6.47
N TYR A 264 3.88 19.53 -5.76
CA TYR A 264 2.85 18.48 -5.85
C TYR A 264 2.25 18.14 -4.47
N PRO A 265 1.69 19.11 -3.74
CA PRO A 265 1.25 18.92 -2.35
C PRO A 265 0.08 17.94 -2.20
N ASP A 266 -0.72 17.74 -3.26
CA ASP A 266 -1.83 16.79 -3.24
C ASP A 266 -1.38 15.34 -3.40
N THR A 267 -0.16 15.12 -3.87
CA THR A 267 0.38 13.79 -4.18
C THR A 267 1.55 13.43 -3.27
N ILE A 268 2.50 14.35 -3.05
CA ILE A 268 3.65 14.11 -2.18
C ILE A 268 3.26 14.43 -0.74
N ILE A 269 3.26 13.38 0.10
CA ILE A 269 2.81 13.42 1.49
C ILE A 269 3.94 13.36 2.50
N GLY A 270 5.16 13.09 2.07
CA GLY A 270 6.31 12.98 2.96
C GLY A 270 7.63 12.82 2.19
N ILE A 271 8.71 12.70 2.96
CA ILE A 271 10.06 12.46 2.43
C ILE A 271 10.52 11.08 2.88
N LYS A 272 11.10 10.30 1.97
CA LYS A 272 11.73 8.99 2.28
C LYS A 272 13.25 9.10 2.34
N SER A 273 13.84 8.38 3.29
CA SER A 273 15.25 7.97 3.23
C SER A 273 15.35 6.49 3.52
N ALA A 274 16.03 5.73 2.65
CA ALA A 274 16.08 4.27 2.73
C ALA A 274 17.48 3.72 2.45
N HIS A 275 17.76 2.53 2.97
CA HIS A 275 18.88 1.63 2.67
C HIS A 275 20.30 2.21 2.80
N PHE A 276 20.47 3.40 3.40
CA PHE A 276 21.78 3.99 3.56
C PHE A 276 22.65 3.17 4.54
N THR A 277 23.84 2.77 4.09
CA THR A 277 24.74 1.91 4.86
C THR A 277 25.98 2.63 5.39
N GLY A 278 26.21 3.90 5.00
CA GLY A 278 27.35 4.71 5.45
C GLY A 278 27.28 5.11 6.93
N PRO A 279 28.36 5.67 7.49
CA PRO A 279 28.40 6.12 8.89
C PRO A 279 27.80 7.52 9.11
N GLU A 280 27.53 8.28 8.03
CA GLU A 280 27.14 9.69 8.12
C GLU A 280 25.66 9.84 8.50
N TRP A 281 25.33 10.95 9.14
CA TRP A 281 23.96 11.38 9.41
C TRP A 281 23.32 12.16 8.25
N THR A 282 24.05 12.41 7.19
CA THR A 282 23.63 13.25 6.04
C THR A 282 22.26 12.86 5.48
N PRO A 283 21.93 11.60 5.22
CA PRO A 283 20.63 11.22 4.64
C PRO A 283 19.44 11.69 5.49
N TYR A 284 19.55 11.49 6.79
CA TYR A 284 18.48 11.79 7.75
C TYR A 284 18.36 13.31 8.00
N LEU A 285 19.50 14.00 8.10
CA LEU A 285 19.50 15.47 8.25
C LEU A 285 18.92 16.16 7.01
N GLN A 286 19.29 15.69 5.83
CA GLN A 286 18.74 16.21 4.57
C GLN A 286 17.24 15.90 4.44
N ALA A 287 16.80 14.67 4.77
CA ALA A 287 15.39 14.30 4.72
C ALA A 287 14.56 15.12 5.72
N VAL A 288 14.98 15.20 6.98
CA VAL A 288 14.28 16.01 8.01
C VAL A 288 14.29 17.49 7.64
N GLY A 289 15.39 17.99 7.08
CA GLY A 289 15.45 19.36 6.57
C GLY A 289 14.45 19.62 5.44
N ALA A 290 14.35 18.69 4.48
CA ALA A 290 13.37 18.77 3.39
C ALA A 290 11.92 18.72 3.94
N GLY A 291 11.64 17.81 4.89
CA GLY A 291 10.35 17.73 5.56
C GLY A 291 9.97 19.01 6.33
N ASN A 292 10.97 19.67 6.97
CA ASN A 292 10.75 20.97 7.61
C ASN A 292 10.39 22.07 6.60
N LEU A 293 11.09 22.13 5.46
CA LEU A 293 10.83 23.11 4.41
C LEU A 293 9.46 22.92 3.74
N ALA A 294 9.04 21.66 3.59
CA ALA A 294 7.77 21.32 2.95
C ALA A 294 6.60 21.14 3.94
N HIS A 295 6.85 21.17 5.25
CA HIS A 295 5.86 20.96 6.33
C HIS A 295 5.17 19.60 6.27
N ILE A 296 5.90 18.55 5.91
CA ILE A 296 5.42 17.17 5.80
C ILE A 296 6.27 16.21 6.64
N PRO A 297 5.76 15.03 6.99
CA PRO A 297 6.50 14.03 7.74
C PRO A 297 7.65 13.43 6.93
N VAL A 298 8.53 12.71 7.64
CA VAL A 298 9.61 11.93 7.04
C VAL A 298 9.42 10.47 7.42
N MET A 299 9.56 9.55 6.46
CA MET A 299 9.60 8.12 6.70
C MET A 299 11.03 7.62 6.55
N ILE A 300 11.54 6.95 7.58
CA ILE A 300 12.89 6.40 7.58
C ILE A 300 12.87 4.88 7.59
N ASP A 301 13.42 4.30 6.54
CA ASP A 301 13.94 2.93 6.54
C ASP A 301 15.42 2.99 6.90
N TYR A 302 15.74 2.61 8.14
CA TYR A 302 17.08 2.75 8.68
C TYR A 302 17.99 1.62 8.19
N GLY A 303 18.64 1.78 7.04
CA GLY A 303 19.35 0.76 6.29
C GLY A 303 20.34 -0.08 7.09
N ALA A 304 21.15 0.54 7.97
CA ALA A 304 22.08 -0.19 8.84
C ALA A 304 22.27 0.50 10.19
N ASN A 305 22.24 -0.28 11.28
CA ASN A 305 22.66 0.19 12.60
C ASN A 305 24.19 0.21 12.67
N ARG A 306 24.79 1.33 13.09
CA ARG A 306 26.23 1.53 13.19
C ARG A 306 26.59 2.17 14.53
N ILE A 307 27.83 1.96 14.99
CA ILE A 307 28.33 2.56 16.23
C ILE A 307 28.30 4.09 16.11
N GLU A 308 28.70 4.62 14.95
CA GLU A 308 28.71 6.06 14.65
C GLU A 308 27.31 6.64 14.50
N ARG A 309 26.33 5.77 14.25
CA ARG A 309 24.96 6.12 13.93
C ARG A 309 23.99 5.16 14.61
N PRO A 310 23.86 5.19 15.95
CA PRO A 310 22.98 4.30 16.68
C PRO A 310 21.50 4.67 16.50
N LEU A 311 20.62 3.66 16.43
CA LEU A 311 19.16 3.83 16.32
C LEU A 311 18.61 4.75 17.42
N TYR A 312 19.17 4.65 18.64
CA TYR A 312 18.76 5.50 19.76
C TYR A 312 18.87 6.99 19.42
N ASP A 313 19.97 7.41 18.79
CA ASP A 313 20.17 8.80 18.42
C ASP A 313 19.23 9.25 17.29
N LEU A 314 18.95 8.38 16.31
CA LEU A 314 17.97 8.65 15.28
C LEU A 314 16.62 9.03 15.91
N LEU A 315 16.10 8.15 16.76
CA LEU A 315 14.75 8.27 17.32
C LEU A 315 14.63 9.35 18.40
N THR A 316 15.74 9.68 19.09
CA THR A 316 15.71 10.64 20.21
C THR A 316 16.23 12.03 19.88
N LYS A 317 17.03 12.19 18.81
CA LYS A 317 17.68 13.46 18.50
C LYS A 317 17.28 14.01 17.12
N TYR A 318 17.18 13.14 16.11
CA TYR A 318 17.09 13.58 14.73
C TYR A 318 15.66 13.58 14.18
N LEU A 319 14.86 12.55 14.43
CA LEU A 319 13.47 12.53 14.00
C LEU A 319 12.61 13.48 14.84
N ARG A 320 11.55 14.02 14.23
CA ARG A 320 10.61 14.94 14.83
C ARG A 320 9.35 14.18 15.31
N PRO A 321 8.62 14.68 16.29
CA PRO A 321 7.26 14.18 16.53
C PRO A 321 6.45 14.19 15.24
N GLY A 322 5.77 13.07 14.92
CA GLY A 322 5.04 12.88 13.67
C GLY A 322 5.86 12.28 12.51
N ASP A 323 7.18 12.14 12.65
CA ASP A 323 7.97 11.36 11.69
C ASP A 323 7.76 9.86 11.90
N ILE A 324 7.97 9.06 10.85
CA ILE A 324 7.65 7.63 10.78
C ILE A 324 8.95 6.82 10.72
N TYR A 325 9.06 5.83 11.59
CA TYR A 325 10.09 4.79 11.54
C TYR A 325 9.44 3.49 11.04
N THR A 326 9.78 3.07 9.83
CA THR A 326 9.24 1.83 9.24
C THR A 326 10.13 0.61 9.53
N HIS A 327 9.61 -0.58 9.30
CA HIS A 327 10.24 -1.87 9.59
C HIS A 327 10.50 -2.12 11.09
N ALA A 328 9.60 -1.62 11.93
CA ALA A 328 9.77 -1.63 13.38
C ALA A 328 9.90 -3.03 14.01
N TYR A 329 9.62 -4.09 13.26
CA TYR A 329 9.65 -5.48 13.73
C TYR A 329 10.70 -6.36 13.04
N SER A 330 11.69 -5.73 12.41
CA SER A 330 12.73 -6.45 11.65
C SER A 330 13.78 -7.14 12.55
N GLY A 331 14.13 -6.53 13.67
CA GLY A 331 15.22 -6.95 14.54
C GLY A 331 16.62 -6.76 13.94
N LEU A 332 16.72 -6.00 12.83
CA LEU A 332 17.99 -5.79 12.12
C LEU A 332 18.76 -4.56 12.60
N ARG A 333 18.10 -3.61 13.27
CA ARG A 333 18.63 -2.28 13.53
C ARG A 333 18.70 -1.92 15.02
N GLY A 334 18.38 -2.91 15.91
CA GLY A 334 18.38 -2.72 17.36
C GLY A 334 17.01 -2.34 17.92
N GLU A 335 15.94 -2.79 17.27
CA GLU A 335 14.56 -2.59 17.69
C GLU A 335 14.25 -3.41 18.96
N GLN A 336 14.85 -4.58 19.09
CA GLN A 336 14.64 -5.49 20.20
C GLN A 336 15.78 -5.40 21.23
N ASP A 337 15.44 -5.37 22.50
CA ASP A 337 16.40 -5.52 23.60
C ASP A 337 16.82 -6.99 23.72
N VAL A 338 18.14 -7.23 23.66
CA VAL A 338 18.69 -8.60 23.60
C VAL A 338 18.52 -9.38 24.91
N MET A 339 18.32 -8.71 26.04
CA MET A 339 18.18 -9.36 27.35
C MET A 339 16.73 -9.67 27.69
N THR A 340 15.82 -8.76 27.37
CA THR A 340 14.39 -8.89 27.71
C THR A 340 13.55 -9.43 26.56
N LEU A 341 14.09 -9.39 25.33
CA LEU A 341 13.40 -9.62 24.06
C LEU A 341 12.22 -8.65 23.81
N GLY A 342 12.01 -7.70 24.68
CA GLY A 342 11.02 -6.64 24.51
C GLY A 342 11.53 -5.49 23.63
N PRO A 343 10.76 -4.38 23.55
CA PRO A 343 11.18 -3.20 22.79
C PRO A 343 12.45 -2.58 23.39
N SER A 344 13.38 -2.20 22.52
CA SER A 344 14.62 -1.54 22.95
C SER A 344 14.33 -0.15 23.54
N LYS A 345 15.30 0.36 24.31
CA LYS A 345 15.22 1.73 24.83
C LYS A 345 15.04 2.76 23.72
N ALA A 346 15.60 2.51 22.54
CA ALA A 346 15.44 3.40 21.38
C ALA A 346 13.97 3.52 20.96
N LEU A 347 13.27 2.39 20.81
CA LEU A 347 11.85 2.38 20.46
C LEU A 347 10.99 3.06 21.53
N LEU A 348 11.23 2.74 22.81
CA LEU A 348 10.44 3.30 23.92
C LEU A 348 10.59 4.83 24.03
N GLU A 349 11.80 5.35 23.91
CA GLU A 349 12.04 6.80 23.96
C GLU A 349 11.57 7.50 22.68
N GLY A 350 11.68 6.85 21.50
CA GLY A 350 11.12 7.36 20.26
C GLY A 350 9.60 7.53 20.34
N ARG A 351 8.89 6.52 20.86
CA ARG A 351 7.44 6.59 21.07
C ARG A 351 7.02 7.71 22.01
N LYS A 352 7.75 7.90 23.12
CA LYS A 352 7.50 9.02 24.04
C LYS A 352 7.66 10.39 23.38
N ARG A 353 8.49 10.48 22.35
CA ARG A 353 8.67 11.70 21.57
C ARG A 353 7.62 11.90 20.49
N GLY A 354 6.73 10.95 20.27
CA GLY A 354 5.71 11.00 19.23
C GLY A 354 6.20 10.57 17.84
N ILE A 355 7.21 9.70 17.78
CA ILE A 355 7.58 9.01 16.54
C ILE A 355 6.56 7.91 16.29
N TYR A 356 6.04 7.80 15.08
CA TYR A 356 5.19 6.71 14.62
C TYR A 356 6.04 5.50 14.21
N PHE A 357 5.54 4.30 14.51
CA PHE A 357 6.20 3.04 14.21
C PHE A 357 5.33 2.21 13.26
N ASP A 358 5.76 2.18 12.02
CA ASP A 358 5.12 1.43 10.96
C ASP A 358 5.68 0.01 10.85
N ALA A 359 4.80 -0.95 10.57
CA ALA A 359 5.20 -2.35 10.47
C ALA A 359 6.10 -2.63 9.27
N GLY A 360 5.77 -2.15 8.08
CA GLY A 360 6.58 -2.28 6.87
C GLY A 360 7.07 -3.71 6.67
N THR A 361 6.16 -4.70 6.51
CA THR A 361 6.54 -6.10 6.69
C THR A 361 7.55 -6.60 5.66
N GLY A 362 7.42 -6.24 4.40
CA GLY A 362 8.33 -6.59 3.32
C GLY A 362 8.70 -8.08 3.19
N GLY A 363 9.51 -8.38 2.19
CA GLY A 363 10.09 -9.71 2.05
C GLY A 363 11.27 -9.98 2.99
N GLY A 364 11.88 -8.92 3.54
CA GLY A 364 13.12 -8.97 4.32
C GLY A 364 13.12 -8.18 5.63
N SER A 365 11.95 -7.71 6.13
CA SER A 365 11.91 -6.73 7.22
C SER A 365 10.98 -7.08 8.39
N PHE A 366 10.54 -8.33 8.51
CA PHE A 366 9.61 -8.76 9.55
C PHE A 366 9.95 -10.15 10.10
N ARG A 367 10.00 -10.29 11.45
CA ARG A 367 10.26 -11.56 12.13
C ARG A 367 9.29 -11.80 13.27
N PHE A 368 8.66 -12.98 13.31
CA PHE A 368 7.80 -13.37 14.45
C PHE A 368 8.57 -13.39 15.78
N ARG A 369 9.84 -13.82 15.77
CA ARG A 369 10.66 -13.81 17.00
C ARG A 369 10.98 -12.42 17.54
N VAL A 370 10.75 -11.37 16.74
CA VAL A 370 10.83 -9.96 17.15
C VAL A 370 9.44 -9.41 17.46
N ALA A 371 8.51 -9.53 16.50
CA ALA A 371 7.18 -8.95 16.59
C ALA A 371 6.38 -9.49 17.80
N VAL A 372 6.34 -10.81 18.00
CA VAL A 372 5.55 -11.44 19.08
C VAL A 372 5.99 -10.96 20.47
N PRO A 373 7.29 -10.93 20.82
CA PRO A 373 7.70 -10.37 22.12
C PRO A 373 7.42 -8.88 22.27
N LEU A 374 7.62 -8.06 21.22
CA LEU A 374 7.34 -6.63 21.26
C LEU A 374 5.85 -6.36 21.50
N ILE A 375 4.97 -7.04 20.76
CA ILE A 375 3.51 -6.92 20.88
C ILE A 375 3.07 -7.38 22.29
N LYS A 376 3.58 -8.51 22.79
CA LYS A 376 3.29 -8.99 24.15
C LYS A 376 3.76 -8.02 25.24
N ALA A 377 4.79 -7.25 24.98
CA ALA A 377 5.26 -6.19 25.88
C ALA A 377 4.46 -4.87 25.73
N GLY A 378 3.41 -4.85 24.89
CA GLY A 378 2.57 -3.68 24.66
C GLY A 378 3.12 -2.68 23.65
N PHE A 379 4.17 -3.04 22.91
CA PHE A 379 4.67 -2.21 21.82
C PHE A 379 3.94 -2.58 20.52
N LEU A 380 2.79 -1.94 20.30
CA LEU A 380 1.95 -2.13 19.12
C LEU A 380 2.41 -1.20 17.99
N PRO A 381 2.16 -1.53 16.71
CA PRO A 381 2.38 -0.62 15.60
C PRO A 381 1.43 0.58 15.70
N ASP A 382 1.79 1.69 15.06
CA ASP A 382 0.89 2.81 14.81
C ASP A 382 0.19 2.63 13.45
N SER A 383 0.88 2.02 12.48
CA SER A 383 0.32 1.62 11.18
C SER A 383 0.82 0.24 10.75
N LEU A 384 -0.02 -0.46 9.98
CA LEU A 384 0.31 -1.68 9.28
C LEU A 384 0.49 -1.37 7.80
N SER A 385 1.62 -1.79 7.24
CA SER A 385 1.91 -1.65 5.83
C SER A 385 2.65 -2.86 5.29
N THR A 386 2.63 -3.02 3.98
CA THR A 386 3.13 -4.24 3.34
C THR A 386 4.58 -4.17 2.93
N ASP A 387 5.11 -2.99 2.60
CA ASP A 387 6.34 -2.85 1.82
C ASP A 387 6.22 -3.69 0.52
N LEU A 388 5.08 -3.50 -0.20
CA LEU A 388 4.75 -4.33 -1.35
C LEU A 388 5.61 -3.97 -2.55
N HIS A 389 6.26 -4.98 -3.08
CA HIS A 389 7.07 -4.95 -4.30
C HIS A 389 7.07 -6.36 -4.90
N ALA A 390 7.58 -6.53 -6.12
CA ALA A 390 7.48 -7.78 -6.85
C ALA A 390 7.96 -9.01 -6.05
N ASP A 391 9.09 -8.89 -5.34
CA ASP A 391 9.63 -10.00 -4.56
C ASP A 391 8.80 -10.31 -3.30
N SER A 392 8.21 -9.29 -2.65
CA SER A 392 7.45 -9.48 -1.41
C SER A 392 6.08 -10.12 -1.64
N MET A 393 5.51 -9.98 -2.84
CA MET A 393 4.18 -10.52 -3.19
C MET A 393 4.09 -12.04 -3.12
N ASN A 394 5.16 -12.74 -3.45
CA ASN A 394 5.21 -14.20 -3.42
C ASN A 394 6.00 -14.75 -2.22
N SER A 395 6.51 -13.88 -1.37
CA SER A 395 7.26 -14.23 -0.17
C SER A 395 6.38 -14.23 1.09
N SER A 396 6.90 -13.74 2.21
CA SER A 396 6.20 -13.72 3.50
C SER A 396 5.08 -12.69 3.57
N THR A 397 5.14 -11.57 2.85
CA THR A 397 4.16 -10.47 2.94
C THR A 397 2.86 -10.78 2.22
N LYS A 398 2.92 -11.12 0.96
CA LYS A 398 1.80 -11.37 0.03
C LYS A 398 0.97 -10.11 -0.29
N ASP A 399 0.14 -9.66 0.65
CA ASP A 399 -0.79 -8.53 0.51
C ASP A 399 -1.17 -7.95 1.89
N MET A 400 -1.99 -6.91 1.89
CA MET A 400 -2.43 -6.21 3.09
C MET A 400 -3.26 -7.12 4.01
N LEU A 401 -4.17 -7.93 3.49
CA LEU A 401 -5.00 -8.81 4.32
C LEU A 401 -4.18 -9.92 4.98
N ASN A 402 -3.12 -10.38 4.31
CA ASN A 402 -2.15 -11.30 4.92
C ASN A 402 -1.41 -10.61 6.08
N VAL A 403 -1.03 -9.34 5.94
CA VAL A 403 -0.39 -8.56 7.01
C VAL A 403 -1.35 -8.36 8.18
N MET A 404 -2.58 -7.88 7.94
CA MET A 404 -3.60 -7.72 8.98
C MET A 404 -3.84 -9.02 9.74
N SER A 405 -4.03 -10.12 9.01
CA SER A 405 -4.25 -11.45 9.60
C SER A 405 -3.07 -11.95 10.44
N LYS A 406 -1.81 -11.65 10.03
CA LYS A 406 -0.63 -11.95 10.86
C LYS A 406 -0.66 -11.21 12.19
N PHE A 407 -1.03 -9.93 12.18
CA PHE A 407 -1.10 -9.15 13.41
C PHE A 407 -2.27 -9.61 14.29
N MET A 408 -3.41 -10.04 13.73
CA MET A 408 -4.47 -10.72 14.47
C MET A 408 -3.96 -12.03 15.10
N ALA A 409 -3.22 -12.84 14.36
CA ALA A 409 -2.60 -14.07 14.88
C ALA A 409 -1.61 -13.82 16.03
N MET A 410 -1.05 -12.62 16.13
CA MET A 410 -0.16 -12.20 17.23
C MET A 410 -0.90 -11.55 18.40
N GLY A 411 -2.23 -11.35 18.30
CA GLY A 411 -3.11 -10.93 19.39
C GLY A 411 -3.71 -9.53 19.25
N LEU A 412 -3.57 -8.84 18.13
CA LEU A 412 -4.34 -7.63 17.84
C LEU A 412 -5.78 -8.00 17.51
N THR A 413 -6.73 -7.14 17.86
CA THR A 413 -8.13 -7.31 17.49
C THR A 413 -8.37 -6.87 16.04
N LEU A 414 -9.48 -7.31 15.44
CA LEU A 414 -9.91 -6.85 14.12
C LEU A 414 -10.02 -5.31 14.08
N GLN A 415 -10.63 -4.71 15.13
CA GLN A 415 -10.76 -3.25 15.24
C GLN A 415 -9.42 -2.53 15.22
N GLN A 416 -8.40 -3.10 15.90
CA GLN A 416 -7.04 -2.53 15.90
C GLN A 416 -6.41 -2.61 14.52
N VAL A 417 -6.42 -3.78 13.87
CA VAL A 417 -5.80 -3.89 12.54
C VAL A 417 -6.53 -3.06 11.48
N VAL A 418 -7.86 -2.89 11.61
CA VAL A 418 -8.62 -1.95 10.75
C VAL A 418 -8.20 -0.51 11.02
N ALA A 419 -8.08 -0.09 12.29
CA ALA A 419 -7.61 1.26 12.62
C ALA A 419 -6.20 1.53 12.08
N ASP A 420 -5.30 0.54 12.23
CA ASP A 420 -3.89 0.61 11.82
C ASP A 420 -3.69 0.54 10.30
N THR A 421 -4.76 0.23 9.54
CA THR A 421 -4.77 0.23 8.07
C THR A 421 -5.74 1.24 7.45
N THR A 422 -6.39 2.09 8.26
CA THR A 422 -7.33 3.11 7.78
C THR A 422 -7.06 4.48 8.39
N TRP A 423 -7.59 4.73 9.59
CA TRP A 423 -7.55 6.04 10.24
C TRP A 423 -6.15 6.44 10.73
N HIS A 424 -5.39 5.50 11.29
CA HIS A 424 -4.06 5.81 11.81
C HIS A 424 -3.11 6.24 10.68
N PRO A 425 -2.89 5.48 9.58
CA PRO A 425 -2.05 5.93 8.48
C PRO A 425 -2.55 7.21 7.82
N ALA A 426 -3.87 7.44 7.73
CA ALA A 426 -4.41 8.71 7.23
C ALA A 426 -3.95 9.91 8.07
N ASN A 427 -3.91 9.77 9.40
CA ASN A 427 -3.41 10.81 10.29
C ASN A 427 -1.90 11.01 10.18
N GLU A 428 -1.13 9.92 10.09
CA GLU A 428 0.33 9.97 9.97
C GLU A 428 0.77 10.78 8.74
N ILE A 429 0.00 10.68 7.65
CA ILE A 429 0.26 11.40 6.39
C ILE A 429 -0.53 12.69 6.24
N HIS A 430 -1.17 13.17 7.30
CA HIS A 430 -1.97 14.40 7.32
C HIS A 430 -3.12 14.45 6.30
N ARG A 431 -3.77 13.30 6.03
CA ARG A 431 -4.90 13.17 5.10
C ARG A 431 -6.18 12.74 5.83
N PRO A 432 -6.72 13.57 6.75
CA PRO A 432 -7.86 13.23 7.61
C PRO A 432 -9.18 13.01 6.87
N GLU A 433 -9.23 13.33 5.58
CA GLU A 433 -10.38 13.01 4.72
C GLU A 433 -10.41 11.54 4.28
N LEU A 434 -9.28 10.79 4.43
CA LEU A 434 -9.15 9.38 4.09
C LEU A 434 -9.35 8.48 5.32
N GLY A 435 -9.47 7.18 5.09
CA GLY A 435 -9.50 6.17 6.14
C GLY A 435 -10.68 6.27 7.10
N ASN A 436 -11.82 6.80 6.64
CA ASN A 436 -13.04 6.91 7.44
C ASN A 436 -14.31 6.96 6.57
N LEU A 437 -15.45 6.71 7.19
CA LEU A 437 -16.79 6.73 6.56
C LEU A 437 -17.62 7.95 6.96
N SER A 438 -17.00 9.07 7.35
CA SER A 438 -17.74 10.29 7.66
C SER A 438 -18.50 10.82 6.44
N PRO A 439 -19.73 11.35 6.59
CA PRO A 439 -20.42 12.00 5.49
C PRO A 439 -19.54 13.07 4.82
N GLY A 440 -19.43 13.02 3.50
CA GLY A 440 -18.55 13.87 2.68
C GLY A 440 -17.16 13.30 2.41
N ALA A 441 -16.70 12.29 3.12
CA ALA A 441 -15.47 11.56 2.81
C ALA A 441 -15.57 10.86 1.44
N PRO A 442 -14.44 10.62 0.74
CA PRO A 442 -14.45 9.75 -0.43
C PRO A 442 -15.10 8.40 -0.12
N ALA A 443 -15.94 7.91 -1.01
CA ALA A 443 -16.56 6.61 -0.84
C ALA A 443 -15.58 5.50 -1.25
N ASP A 444 -14.55 5.34 -0.45
CA ASP A 444 -13.58 4.26 -0.49
C ASP A 444 -13.95 3.29 0.64
N VAL A 445 -14.34 2.07 0.28
CA VAL A 445 -14.89 1.08 1.21
C VAL A 445 -14.33 -0.30 0.90
N ALA A 446 -13.97 -1.06 1.92
CA ALA A 446 -13.68 -2.48 1.84
C ALA A 446 -14.73 -3.28 2.61
N VAL A 447 -15.18 -4.37 2.02
CA VAL A 447 -16.09 -5.35 2.65
C VAL A 447 -15.29 -6.63 2.87
N LEU A 448 -15.05 -6.95 4.12
CA LEU A 448 -14.14 -8.01 4.51
C LEU A 448 -14.88 -9.20 5.12
N ASN A 449 -14.41 -10.39 4.81
CA ASN A 449 -14.79 -11.64 5.43
C ASN A 449 -13.70 -12.11 6.40
N GLU A 450 -14.06 -12.54 7.61
CA GLU A 450 -13.16 -13.27 8.49
C GLU A 450 -13.41 -14.77 8.33
N GLU A 451 -12.57 -15.44 7.55
CA GLU A 451 -12.63 -16.87 7.37
C GLU A 451 -12.06 -17.61 8.58
N HIS A 452 -12.76 -18.62 9.06
CA HIS A 452 -12.33 -19.48 10.15
C HIS A 452 -11.81 -20.83 9.65
N GLY A 453 -10.63 -21.23 10.14
CA GLY A 453 -9.96 -22.46 9.70
C GLY A 453 -8.58 -22.62 10.31
N LYS A 454 -7.68 -23.27 9.59
CA LYS A 454 -6.27 -23.41 9.99
C LYS A 454 -5.40 -22.74 8.95
N PHE A 455 -4.85 -21.61 9.30
CA PHE A 455 -4.04 -20.80 8.41
C PHE A 455 -2.61 -20.69 8.93
N GLY A 456 -1.63 -20.63 8.02
CA GLY A 456 -0.22 -20.47 8.36
C GLY A 456 0.33 -19.20 7.74
N PHE A 457 0.95 -18.35 8.54
CA PHE A 457 1.60 -17.12 8.11
C PHE A 457 3.11 -17.26 8.19
N LEU A 458 3.83 -16.66 7.25
CA LEU A 458 5.28 -16.73 7.15
C LEU A 458 5.93 -15.39 7.53
N ASP A 459 7.17 -15.46 7.99
CA ASP A 459 8.06 -14.32 8.15
C ASP A 459 9.29 -14.40 7.24
N MET A 460 10.18 -13.41 7.29
CA MET A 460 11.37 -13.35 6.45
C MET A 460 12.39 -14.49 6.68
N ASP A 461 12.36 -15.12 7.85
CA ASP A 461 13.21 -16.28 8.17
C ASP A 461 12.57 -17.60 7.72
N ASN A 462 11.46 -17.56 6.97
CA ASN A 462 10.62 -18.70 6.59
C ASN A 462 10.09 -19.49 7.80
N THR A 463 9.93 -18.84 8.94
CA THR A 463 9.23 -19.43 10.09
C THR A 463 7.74 -19.22 9.96
N LYS A 464 6.94 -20.08 10.61
CA LYS A 464 5.49 -20.11 10.45
C LYS A 464 4.77 -19.89 11.78
N LEU A 465 3.81 -18.96 11.77
CA LEU A 465 2.81 -18.79 12.83
C LEU A 465 1.47 -19.34 12.36
N MET A 466 0.80 -20.15 13.21
CA MET A 466 -0.53 -20.68 12.91
C MET A 466 -1.60 -19.79 13.52
N ALA A 467 -2.73 -19.65 12.83
CA ALA A 467 -3.93 -18.98 13.30
C ALA A 467 -5.20 -19.76 12.93
N ASP A 468 -6.30 -19.39 13.59
CA ASP A 468 -7.63 -20.01 13.37
C ASP A 468 -8.53 -19.15 12.46
N SER A 469 -8.07 -17.97 12.07
CA SER A 469 -8.77 -17.11 11.12
C SER A 469 -7.81 -16.36 10.17
N ARG A 470 -8.38 -15.88 9.05
CA ARG A 470 -7.75 -14.93 8.13
C ARG A 470 -8.80 -13.99 7.55
N LEU A 471 -8.36 -12.84 7.07
CA LEU A 471 -9.22 -11.91 6.34
C LEU A 471 -9.16 -12.18 4.85
N GLU A 472 -10.30 -11.99 4.17
CA GLU A 472 -10.46 -12.02 2.72
C GLU A 472 -11.32 -10.83 2.29
N ASP A 473 -11.06 -10.26 1.11
CA ASP A 473 -11.87 -9.16 0.56
C ASP A 473 -13.01 -9.71 -0.29
N GLU A 474 -14.22 -9.32 0.05
CA GLU A 474 -15.43 -9.68 -0.71
C GLU A 474 -15.81 -8.61 -1.73
N LEU A 475 -15.62 -7.34 -1.36
CA LEU A 475 -16.01 -6.23 -2.23
C LEU A 475 -15.17 -5.00 -1.92
N THR A 476 -14.58 -4.40 -2.94
CA THR A 476 -13.90 -3.12 -2.82
C THR A 476 -14.62 -2.05 -3.63
N ILE A 477 -14.87 -0.90 -2.99
CA ILE A 477 -15.45 0.29 -3.59
C ILE A 477 -14.41 1.40 -3.56
N ARG A 478 -14.14 2.01 -4.73
CA ARG A 478 -13.23 3.14 -4.89
C ARG A 478 -13.96 4.33 -5.50
N ALA A 479 -13.98 5.46 -4.80
CA ALA A 479 -14.70 6.66 -5.22
C ALA A 479 -16.18 6.36 -5.61
N GLY A 480 -16.84 5.50 -4.83
CA GLY A 480 -18.23 5.14 -5.00
C GLY A 480 -18.54 4.11 -6.10
N LYS A 481 -17.51 3.57 -6.75
CA LYS A 481 -17.65 2.52 -7.77
C LYS A 481 -17.11 1.20 -7.23
N VAL A 482 -17.83 0.11 -7.46
CA VAL A 482 -17.35 -1.25 -7.21
C VAL A 482 -16.22 -1.53 -8.20
N VAL A 483 -15.00 -1.77 -7.67
CA VAL A 483 -13.79 -2.04 -8.46
C VAL A 483 -13.32 -3.49 -8.34
N TYR A 484 -13.78 -4.19 -7.30
CA TYR A 484 -13.58 -5.63 -7.11
C TYR A 484 -14.79 -6.23 -6.42
N ASP A 485 -15.18 -7.44 -6.83
CA ASP A 485 -16.32 -8.19 -6.31
C ASP A 485 -16.00 -9.68 -6.45
N LEU A 486 -15.61 -10.32 -5.35
CA LEU A 486 -15.10 -11.70 -5.35
C LEU A 486 -16.17 -12.70 -5.73
N ASN A 487 -17.35 -12.58 -5.11
CA ASN A 487 -18.44 -13.54 -5.22
C ASN A 487 -19.68 -13.00 -5.96
N GLY A 488 -19.57 -11.83 -6.60
CA GLY A 488 -20.67 -11.24 -7.35
C GLY A 488 -21.78 -10.66 -6.45
N LEU A 489 -21.46 -10.18 -5.24
CA LEU A 489 -22.44 -9.56 -4.33
C LEU A 489 -23.18 -8.39 -4.99
N SER A 490 -22.51 -7.67 -5.88
CA SER A 490 -23.08 -6.56 -6.62
C SER A 490 -23.75 -6.97 -7.93
N MET A 491 -23.76 -8.25 -8.31
CA MET A 491 -24.25 -8.73 -9.60
C MET A 491 -25.64 -9.33 -9.48
N ASP A 492 -26.40 -9.22 -10.57
CA ASP A 492 -27.67 -9.93 -10.71
C ASP A 492 -27.41 -11.40 -10.99
N MET A 493 -28.35 -12.26 -10.61
CA MET A 493 -28.29 -13.68 -10.96
C MET A 493 -28.36 -13.87 -12.47
N TRP A 494 -27.56 -14.78 -13.03
CA TRP A 494 -27.53 -15.06 -14.48
C TRP A 494 -28.89 -15.40 -15.10
N ASN A 495 -29.82 -15.88 -14.28
CA ASN A 495 -31.17 -16.27 -14.69
C ASN A 495 -32.25 -15.23 -14.34
N ASP A 496 -31.86 -14.03 -13.90
CA ASP A 496 -32.79 -12.93 -13.71
C ASP A 496 -33.37 -12.52 -15.07
N PRO A 497 -34.71 -12.53 -15.25
CA PRO A 497 -35.34 -12.12 -16.51
C PRO A 497 -35.18 -10.63 -16.83
N HIS A 498 -34.80 -9.82 -15.84
CA HIS A 498 -34.63 -8.36 -15.95
C HIS A 498 -33.34 -7.89 -15.25
N PRO A 499 -32.17 -8.37 -15.68
CA PRO A 499 -30.91 -7.97 -15.03
C PRO A 499 -30.70 -6.46 -15.15
N SER A 500 -30.11 -5.86 -14.15
CA SER A 500 -29.84 -4.43 -14.15
C SER A 500 -28.89 -4.07 -15.30
N SER A 501 -29.27 -3.05 -16.07
CA SER A 501 -28.49 -2.60 -17.23
C SER A 501 -27.27 -1.72 -16.84
N ASN A 502 -27.13 -1.41 -15.57
CA ASN A 502 -26.09 -0.50 -15.08
C ASN A 502 -25.15 -1.21 -14.12
N PRO A 503 -24.11 -1.89 -14.62
CA PRO A 503 -23.13 -2.53 -13.77
C PRO A 503 -22.40 -1.45 -12.96
N GLN A 504 -22.46 -1.56 -11.63
CA GLN A 504 -21.69 -0.69 -10.72
C GLN A 504 -20.18 -1.02 -10.73
N VAL A 505 -19.82 -2.15 -11.33
CA VAL A 505 -18.43 -2.53 -11.49
C VAL A 505 -17.76 -1.63 -12.52
N ALA A 506 -16.78 -0.88 -12.08
CA ALA A 506 -15.96 -0.08 -12.98
C ALA A 506 -15.13 -1.01 -13.87
N ASN A 507 -15.39 -0.96 -15.17
CA ASN A 507 -14.55 -1.69 -16.10
C ASN A 507 -13.33 -0.83 -16.42
N HIS A 508 -12.31 -0.93 -15.58
CA HIS A 508 -11.04 -0.23 -15.69
C HIS A 508 -10.48 -0.25 -17.14
N TRP A 509 -10.50 -1.41 -17.77
CA TRP A 509 -9.93 -1.58 -19.10
C TRP A 509 -10.72 -0.87 -20.20
N THR A 510 -12.03 -0.68 -20.02
CA THR A 510 -12.85 0.06 -20.99
C THR A 510 -12.82 1.56 -20.78
N GLU A 511 -12.61 2.04 -19.55
CA GLU A 511 -12.50 3.47 -19.26
C GLU A 511 -11.18 4.07 -19.77
N PHE A 512 -10.08 3.34 -19.64
CA PHE A 512 -8.74 3.83 -20.04
C PHE A 512 -8.33 3.45 -21.47
N ARG A 513 -9.01 2.49 -22.07
CA ARG A 513 -8.77 2.10 -23.46
C ARG A 513 -10.11 2.10 -24.20
N PRO A 514 -10.54 3.23 -24.75
CA PRO A 514 -11.75 3.26 -25.55
C PRO A 514 -11.59 2.30 -26.74
N ARG A 515 -12.10 1.10 -26.56
CA ARG A 515 -12.31 0.17 -27.65
C ARG A 515 -13.72 0.44 -28.18
N PRO A 516 -13.92 0.43 -29.50
CA PRO A 516 -15.27 0.44 -30.01
C PRO A 516 -16.06 -0.72 -29.37
N PRO A 517 -17.34 -0.53 -29.05
CA PRO A 517 -18.19 -1.58 -28.44
C PRO A 517 -17.99 -2.90 -29.17
N LEU A 518 -17.97 -4.01 -28.44
CA LEU A 518 -17.78 -5.35 -29.02
C LEU A 518 -18.74 -5.63 -30.17
N ALA A 519 -19.98 -5.08 -30.11
CA ALA A 519 -20.96 -5.15 -31.17
C ALA A 519 -20.48 -4.55 -32.50
N GLU A 520 -19.65 -3.50 -32.50
CA GLU A 520 -19.07 -2.93 -33.71
C GLU A 520 -17.89 -3.74 -34.26
N GLN A 521 -17.24 -4.54 -33.40
CA GLN A 521 -16.13 -5.41 -33.81
C GLN A 521 -16.62 -6.75 -34.40
N ILE A 522 -17.84 -7.16 -34.09
CA ILE A 522 -18.44 -8.46 -34.49
C ILE A 522 -19.36 -8.32 -35.68
N THR A 523 -19.60 -7.10 -36.21
CA THR A 523 -20.41 -6.98 -37.40
C THR A 523 -19.71 -7.68 -38.57
N PRO A 524 -20.22 -8.80 -39.09
CA PRO A 524 -19.57 -9.47 -40.23
C PRO A 524 -19.57 -8.48 -41.39
N ARG A 525 -18.39 -8.22 -41.96
CA ARG A 525 -18.35 -7.52 -43.26
C ARG A 525 -19.27 -8.25 -44.19
N ARG A 526 -20.35 -7.59 -44.65
CA ARG A 526 -21.17 -8.11 -45.75
C ARG A 526 -20.24 -8.49 -46.88
N PRO A 527 -20.32 -9.70 -47.42
CA PRO A 527 -19.55 -10.03 -48.61
C PRO A 527 -19.93 -9.01 -49.71
N ALA A 528 -18.91 -8.46 -50.33
CA ALA A 528 -19.14 -7.63 -51.53
C ALA A 528 -19.95 -8.47 -52.50
N THR A 529 -21.13 -8.01 -52.85
CA THR A 529 -21.95 -8.58 -53.92
C THR A 529 -21.16 -8.44 -55.24
N PRO A 530 -21.15 -9.47 -56.09
CA PRO A 530 -20.38 -9.52 -57.29
C PRO A 530 -20.76 -8.46 -58.33
#